data_a6ec7a4b7bd29f3274728ef8000d97f0
#
_entry.id   a6ec7a4b7bd29f3274728ef8000d97f0
#
_cell.length_a   1.000
_cell.length_b   1.000
_cell.length_c   1.000
_cell.angle_alpha   90.00
_cell.angle_beta   90.00
_cell.angle_gamma   90.00
#
_symmetry.space_group_name_H-M   'P 1'
#
loop_
_entity.id
_entity.type
_entity.pdbx_description
1 polymer ?
#
loop_
_entity_poly.entity_id
_entity_poly.type
_entity_poly.pdbx_seq_one_letter_code
_entity_poly.pdbx_strand_id
1 'polypeptide(L)'
;MSKFTKAFLFASIIFAPFAANAVTVASWGGAYTESQQKAYADTYTDPGSIVFENYNGGLGEVRAQVESGSVTWDLVDVLPSDAITGCDEGLFEDISSEIASLGVPGPDGESIAEDMENNGLEYHSGWDCCVPQIFWTYVVFYDPDAFPGEKPDSMADFFDTEKFPGKRGIHTWATGIIEKAMVADGVKPTAVPTVLANQTGAIDRAFEVMDRIKDDVVFWSAGSQPLELIKSGEVVMAVAYNGRVGAANLAEGENFEYIWEGQVLDQEYLCLTAGAPNRDAALDFMMHASTPEAQAEQAKYITYGPMRASGIPIIQNNEPWGPGGVDIMPHMPNTPDRLKVSIVSDPQWWSDYGAEINERYAAWMAN
;
A
#
# COMPACT_ATOMS: atom_id res chain seq x y z
N MET A 1 -53.71 54.04 -36.34
CA MET A 1 -54.05 52.78 -35.63
C MET A 1 -52.82 51.85 -35.67
N SER A 2 -52.00 51.94 -34.64
CA SER A 2 -50.75 51.14 -34.54
C SER A 2 -51.02 49.87 -33.74
N LYS A 3 -50.75 48.75 -34.35
CA LYS A 3 -50.86 47.40 -33.69
C LYS A 3 -49.53 47.08 -33.00
N PHE A 4 -49.52 47.13 -31.69
CA PHE A 4 -48.40 46.59 -30.86
C PHE A 4 -48.53 45.06 -30.77
N THR A 5 -47.56 44.37 -31.37
CA THR A 5 -47.40 42.92 -31.22
C THR A 5 -46.49 42.68 -30.01
N LYS A 6 -47.06 42.13 -28.94
CA LYS A 6 -46.27 41.69 -27.76
C LYS A 6 -45.59 40.34 -28.10
N ALA A 7 -44.28 40.35 -28.23
CA ALA A 7 -43.47 39.11 -28.28
C ALA A 7 -43.26 38.59 -26.87
N PHE A 8 -43.79 37.38 -26.59
CA PHE A 8 -43.49 36.61 -25.37
C PHE A 8 -42.17 35.89 -25.60
N LEU A 9 -41.11 36.30 -24.87
CA LEU A 9 -39.85 35.53 -24.77
C LEU A 9 -40.13 34.36 -23.82
N PHE A 10 -40.17 33.13 -24.35
CA PHE A 10 -40.07 31.95 -23.55
C PHE A 10 -38.57 31.73 -23.20
N ALA A 11 -38.19 31.99 -21.95
CA ALA A 11 -36.91 31.59 -21.42
C ALA A 11 -36.94 30.06 -21.20
N SER A 12 -36.33 29.30 -22.09
CA SER A 12 -36.07 27.88 -21.87
C SER A 12 -34.98 27.75 -20.81
N ILE A 13 -35.37 27.35 -19.61
CA ILE A 13 -34.41 26.91 -18.57
C ILE A 13 -33.85 25.58 -19.06
N ILE A 14 -32.63 25.64 -19.59
CA ILE A 14 -31.85 24.44 -19.88
C ILE A 14 -31.40 23.92 -18.52
N PHE A 15 -32.06 22.86 -18.02
CA PHE A 15 -31.47 22.01 -16.99
C PHE A 15 -30.27 21.32 -17.66
N ALA A 16 -29.07 21.84 -17.40
CA ALA A 16 -27.86 21.04 -17.61
C ALA A 16 -28.01 19.81 -16.68
N PRO A 17 -27.83 18.59 -17.20
CA PRO A 17 -27.72 17.47 -16.31
C PRO A 17 -26.52 17.77 -15.38
N PHE A 18 -26.74 17.73 -14.07
CA PHE A 18 -25.66 17.60 -13.12
C PHE A 18 -24.93 16.33 -13.55
N ALA A 19 -23.77 16.44 -14.17
CA ALA A 19 -22.83 15.33 -14.21
C ALA A 19 -22.62 14.99 -12.74
N ALA A 20 -23.02 13.80 -12.33
CA ALA A 20 -22.61 13.28 -11.04
C ALA A 20 -21.08 13.43 -11.03
N ASN A 21 -20.55 14.20 -10.08
CA ASN A 21 -19.12 14.34 -9.96
C ASN A 21 -18.56 12.94 -9.66
N ALA A 22 -17.55 12.52 -10.41
CA ALA A 22 -16.89 11.24 -10.16
C ALA A 22 -16.22 11.29 -8.79
N VAL A 23 -16.26 10.17 -8.08
CA VAL A 23 -15.46 9.98 -6.86
C VAL A 23 -14.00 9.93 -7.25
N THR A 24 -13.19 10.80 -6.68
CA THR A 24 -11.75 10.84 -6.92
C THR A 24 -11.02 10.11 -5.81
N VAL A 25 -10.25 9.09 -6.21
CA VAL A 25 -9.45 8.27 -5.31
C VAL A 25 -7.97 8.57 -5.56
N ALA A 26 -7.27 9.14 -4.59
CA ALA A 26 -5.82 9.28 -4.63
C ALA A 26 -5.15 7.94 -4.31
N SER A 27 -4.32 7.43 -5.21
CA SER A 27 -3.72 6.10 -5.12
C SER A 27 -2.25 6.09 -5.57
N TRP A 28 -1.55 4.98 -5.30
CA TRP A 28 -0.09 4.83 -5.46
C TRP A 28 0.41 4.65 -6.90
N GLY A 29 -0.45 4.69 -7.89
CA GLY A 29 -0.10 4.59 -9.31
C GLY A 29 0.35 3.19 -9.79
N GLY A 30 0.56 3.09 -11.10
CA GLY A 30 1.05 1.89 -11.78
C GLY A 30 0.19 0.65 -11.51
N ALA A 31 0.83 -0.50 -11.38
CA ALA A 31 0.13 -1.78 -11.20
C ALA A 31 -0.83 -1.81 -10.00
N TYR A 32 -0.57 -1.02 -8.96
CA TYR A 32 -1.48 -0.94 -7.81
C TYR A 32 -2.81 -0.28 -8.19
N THR A 33 -2.76 0.94 -8.74
CA THR A 33 -3.97 1.63 -9.21
C THR A 33 -4.70 0.84 -10.31
N GLU A 34 -3.96 0.20 -11.23
CA GLU A 34 -4.57 -0.67 -12.24
C GLU A 34 -5.31 -1.87 -11.61
N SER A 35 -4.78 -2.43 -10.53
CA SER A 35 -5.45 -3.53 -9.81
C SER A 35 -6.73 -3.06 -9.14
N GLN A 36 -6.73 -1.88 -8.53
CA GLN A 36 -7.92 -1.25 -7.94
C GLN A 36 -8.97 -0.91 -9.01
N GLN A 37 -8.53 -0.37 -10.14
CA GLN A 37 -9.45 -0.13 -11.26
C GLN A 37 -10.20 -1.41 -11.66
N LYS A 38 -9.47 -2.52 -11.85
CA LYS A 38 -10.04 -3.80 -12.28
C LYS A 38 -10.89 -4.49 -11.21
N ALA A 39 -10.41 -4.46 -9.96
CA ALA A 39 -11.03 -5.21 -8.87
C ALA A 39 -12.13 -4.43 -8.15
N TYR A 40 -12.00 -3.12 -8.04
CA TYR A 40 -12.92 -2.28 -7.28
C TYR A 40 -13.82 -1.46 -8.21
N ALA A 41 -13.25 -0.61 -9.09
CA ALA A 41 -14.04 0.29 -9.89
C ALA A 41 -14.82 -0.42 -11.01
N ASP A 42 -14.19 -1.34 -11.74
CA ASP A 42 -14.86 -2.06 -12.85
C ASP A 42 -15.93 -3.05 -12.36
N THR A 43 -15.86 -3.47 -11.09
CA THR A 43 -16.86 -4.35 -10.44
C THR A 43 -17.93 -3.58 -9.67
N TYR A 44 -17.76 -2.27 -9.52
CA TYR A 44 -18.72 -1.41 -8.84
C TYR A 44 -19.99 -1.21 -9.69
N THR A 45 -21.08 -0.86 -9.03
CA THR A 45 -22.40 -0.71 -9.70
C THR A 45 -22.44 0.41 -10.73
N ASP A 46 -21.59 1.45 -10.59
CA ASP A 46 -21.40 2.53 -11.56
C ASP A 46 -19.89 2.74 -11.83
N PRO A 47 -19.26 1.88 -12.67
CA PRO A 47 -17.81 1.91 -12.90
C PRO A 47 -17.27 3.25 -13.43
N GLY A 48 -18.11 3.99 -14.16
CA GLY A 48 -17.74 5.30 -14.73
C GLY A 48 -17.72 6.44 -13.72
N SER A 49 -18.16 6.20 -12.49
CA SER A 49 -18.22 7.21 -11.42
C SER A 49 -16.95 7.28 -10.58
N ILE A 50 -15.95 6.43 -10.82
CA ILE A 50 -14.70 6.37 -10.06
C ILE A 50 -13.52 6.82 -10.93
N VAL A 51 -12.72 7.73 -10.41
CA VAL A 51 -11.50 8.25 -11.07
C VAL A 51 -10.34 8.11 -10.10
N PHE A 52 -9.23 7.56 -10.58
CA PHE A 52 -8.00 7.47 -9.80
C PHE A 52 -7.03 8.58 -10.17
N GLU A 53 -6.47 9.24 -9.17
CA GLU A 53 -5.33 10.14 -9.28
C GLU A 53 -4.12 9.54 -8.58
N ASN A 54 -2.93 9.65 -9.17
CA ASN A 54 -1.71 9.10 -8.58
C ASN A 54 -1.07 10.12 -7.65
N TYR A 55 -0.63 9.66 -6.47
CA TYR A 55 0.17 10.46 -5.54
C TYR A 55 1.32 9.61 -4.98
N ASN A 56 2.22 10.25 -4.21
CA ASN A 56 3.42 9.58 -3.70
C ASN A 56 3.39 9.38 -2.16
N GLY A 57 2.21 9.42 -1.56
CA GLY A 57 2.03 9.19 -0.13
C GLY A 57 2.30 10.43 0.75
N GLY A 58 2.07 10.23 2.05
CA GLY A 58 2.17 11.25 3.08
C GLY A 58 0.97 12.20 3.14
N LEU A 59 0.83 12.89 4.26
CA LEU A 59 -0.34 13.72 4.55
C LEU A 59 -0.25 15.16 4.03
N GLY A 60 0.86 15.55 3.41
CA GLY A 60 1.11 16.95 3.05
C GLY A 60 0.06 17.54 2.09
N GLU A 61 -0.31 16.82 1.04
CA GLU A 61 -1.29 17.28 0.05
C GLU A 61 -2.72 17.18 0.59
N VAL A 62 -3.03 16.12 1.33
CA VAL A 62 -4.34 15.98 2.02
C VAL A 62 -4.56 17.15 2.97
N ARG A 63 -3.56 17.47 3.80
CA ARG A 63 -3.60 18.61 4.73
C ARG A 63 -3.81 19.92 4.00
N ALA A 64 -3.10 20.17 2.91
CA ALA A 64 -3.26 21.39 2.12
C ALA A 64 -4.68 21.54 1.56
N GLN A 65 -5.29 20.45 1.08
CA GLN A 65 -6.67 20.46 0.59
C GLN A 65 -7.68 20.72 1.71
N VAL A 66 -7.57 20.02 2.82
CA VAL A 66 -8.49 20.14 3.97
C VAL A 66 -8.39 21.52 4.61
N GLU A 67 -7.19 22.00 4.94
CA GLU A 67 -6.98 23.30 5.57
C GLU A 67 -7.42 24.48 4.67
N SER A 68 -7.27 24.36 3.35
CA SER A 68 -7.75 25.39 2.43
C SER A 68 -9.26 25.34 2.17
N GLY A 69 -9.94 24.28 2.59
CA GLY A 69 -11.34 24.03 2.26
C GLY A 69 -11.61 23.78 0.76
N SER A 70 -10.57 23.35 0.02
CA SER A 70 -10.64 23.08 -1.42
C SER A 70 -10.30 21.61 -1.69
N VAL A 71 -11.09 20.70 -1.11
CA VAL A 71 -10.92 19.27 -1.23
C VAL A 71 -11.32 18.81 -2.64
N THR A 72 -10.43 18.06 -3.29
CA THR A 72 -10.65 17.42 -4.61
C THR A 72 -10.55 15.92 -4.56
N TRP A 73 -9.87 15.36 -3.57
CA TRP A 73 -9.78 13.93 -3.33
C TRP A 73 -10.86 13.48 -2.35
N ASP A 74 -11.75 12.61 -2.79
CA ASP A 74 -12.78 12.06 -1.92
C ASP A 74 -12.22 10.97 -1.01
N LEU A 75 -11.38 10.10 -1.58
CA LEU A 75 -10.74 8.99 -0.89
C LEU A 75 -9.22 9.01 -1.12
N VAL A 76 -8.49 8.53 -0.13
CA VAL A 76 -7.03 8.44 -0.20
C VAL A 76 -6.55 7.09 0.32
N ASP A 77 -5.73 6.39 -0.47
CA ASP A 77 -4.96 5.23 -0.02
C ASP A 77 -3.83 5.69 0.87
N VAL A 78 -3.71 5.14 2.07
CA VAL A 78 -2.69 5.55 3.04
C VAL A 78 -2.08 4.37 3.77
N LEU A 79 -0.85 4.57 4.24
CA LEU A 79 -0.22 3.67 5.20
C LEU A 79 -0.88 3.78 6.58
N PRO A 80 -0.80 2.73 7.42
CA PRO A 80 -1.44 2.74 8.73
C PRO A 80 -1.01 3.90 9.64
N SER A 81 0.27 4.28 9.64
CA SER A 81 0.77 5.43 10.41
C SER A 81 0.17 6.77 9.95
N ASP A 82 -0.03 6.93 8.64
CA ASP A 82 -0.69 8.11 8.08
C ASP A 82 -2.21 8.08 8.36
N ALA A 83 -2.84 6.90 8.36
CA ALA A 83 -4.24 6.74 8.75
C ALA A 83 -4.46 7.20 10.20
N ILE A 84 -3.63 6.74 11.15
CA ILE A 84 -3.68 7.14 12.56
C ILE A 84 -3.49 8.66 12.68
N THR A 85 -2.39 9.18 12.13
CA THR A 85 -2.06 10.61 12.22
C THR A 85 -3.12 11.48 11.56
N GLY A 86 -3.60 11.09 10.39
CA GLY A 86 -4.61 11.84 9.64
C GLY A 86 -5.98 11.86 10.32
N CYS A 87 -6.39 10.75 10.97
CA CYS A 87 -7.56 10.69 11.81
C CYS A 87 -7.44 11.63 13.02
N ASP A 88 -6.33 11.53 13.76
CA ASP A 88 -6.09 12.33 14.96
C ASP A 88 -6.05 13.85 14.67
N GLU A 89 -5.54 14.22 13.50
CA GLU A 89 -5.50 15.61 13.05
C GLU A 89 -6.80 16.10 12.37
N GLY A 90 -7.78 15.21 12.18
CA GLY A 90 -9.05 15.53 11.51
C GLY A 90 -8.91 15.78 10.01
N LEU A 91 -7.91 15.21 9.36
CA LEU A 91 -7.73 15.23 7.91
C LEU A 91 -8.64 14.19 7.22
N PHE A 92 -9.00 13.14 7.93
CA PHE A 92 -9.96 12.13 7.54
C PHE A 92 -11.20 12.20 8.42
N GLU A 93 -12.35 11.84 7.86
CA GLU A 93 -13.63 11.89 8.55
C GLU A 93 -13.86 10.61 9.34
N ASP A 94 -14.32 10.71 10.60
CA ASP A 94 -14.74 9.56 11.41
C ASP A 94 -15.98 8.92 10.78
N ILE A 95 -15.81 7.66 10.36
CA ILE A 95 -16.84 6.81 9.72
C ILE A 95 -17.14 5.55 10.52
N SER A 96 -16.78 5.50 11.79
CA SER A 96 -16.93 4.33 12.65
C SER A 96 -18.41 3.84 12.70
N SER A 97 -19.36 4.76 12.70
CA SER A 97 -20.80 4.42 12.66
C SER A 97 -21.22 3.85 11.30
N GLU A 98 -20.66 4.35 10.21
CA GLU A 98 -20.92 3.90 8.84
C GLU A 98 -20.30 2.52 8.59
N ILE A 99 -19.07 2.28 9.04
CA ILE A 99 -18.44 0.96 8.96
C ILE A 99 -19.32 -0.09 9.65
N ALA A 100 -19.84 0.23 10.84
CA ALA A 100 -20.73 -0.68 11.59
C ALA A 100 -22.06 -0.94 10.91
N SER A 101 -22.58 0.03 10.14
CA SER A 101 -23.93 -0.04 9.53
C SER A 101 -23.96 -0.45 8.06
N LEU A 102 -22.92 -0.07 7.30
CA LEU A 102 -22.84 -0.28 5.84
C LEU A 102 -21.79 -1.33 5.46
N GLY A 103 -20.83 -1.59 6.34
CA GLY A 103 -19.78 -2.57 6.09
C GLY A 103 -20.34 -3.98 5.96
N VAL A 104 -19.82 -4.75 5.03
CA VAL A 104 -20.19 -6.16 4.84
C VAL A 104 -19.51 -7.00 5.90
N PRO A 105 -20.27 -7.68 6.79
CA PRO A 105 -19.69 -8.55 7.81
C PRO A 105 -18.99 -9.76 7.18
N GLY A 106 -18.17 -10.45 7.96
CA GLY A 106 -17.61 -11.75 7.59
C GLY A 106 -18.71 -12.82 7.46
N PRO A 107 -18.40 -13.98 6.87
CA PRO A 107 -19.37 -15.02 6.53
C PRO A 107 -20.08 -15.64 7.76
N ASP A 108 -19.45 -15.60 8.92
CA ASP A 108 -20.04 -16.08 10.18
C ASP A 108 -20.69 -14.94 11.01
N GLY A 109 -20.79 -13.74 10.43
CA GLY A 109 -21.39 -12.55 11.04
C GLY A 109 -20.40 -11.69 11.84
N GLU A 110 -19.09 -11.95 11.71
CA GLU A 110 -18.04 -11.15 12.32
C GLU A 110 -18.02 -9.71 11.77
N SER A 111 -17.71 -8.75 12.60
CA SER A 111 -17.43 -7.38 12.14
C SER A 111 -16.20 -7.35 11.20
N ILE A 112 -16.03 -6.24 10.48
CA ILE A 112 -14.83 -6.04 9.64
C ILE A 112 -13.56 -6.17 10.47
N ALA A 113 -13.54 -5.62 11.68
CA ALA A 113 -12.42 -5.71 12.59
C ALA A 113 -12.08 -7.16 12.99
N GLU A 114 -13.10 -7.93 13.42
CA GLU A 114 -12.93 -9.35 13.78
C GLU A 114 -12.46 -10.20 12.58
N ASP A 115 -12.98 -9.94 11.38
CA ASP A 115 -12.55 -10.63 10.16
C ASP A 115 -11.08 -10.32 9.82
N MET A 116 -10.60 -9.09 10.10
CA MET A 116 -9.18 -8.75 9.98
C MET A 116 -8.32 -9.44 11.05
N GLU A 117 -8.77 -9.45 12.30
CA GLU A 117 -8.05 -10.09 13.40
C GLU A 117 -7.87 -11.60 13.17
N ASN A 118 -8.84 -12.24 12.53
CA ASN A 118 -8.77 -13.65 12.13
C ASN A 118 -7.63 -13.91 11.11
N ASN A 119 -7.10 -12.88 10.47
CA ASN A 119 -5.92 -12.95 9.61
C ASN A 119 -4.60 -12.72 10.38
N GLY A 120 -4.65 -12.55 11.69
CA GLY A 120 -3.50 -12.24 12.54
C GLY A 120 -3.04 -10.77 12.43
N LEU A 121 -3.89 -9.91 11.90
CA LEU A 121 -3.66 -8.47 11.79
C LEU A 121 -4.47 -7.78 12.89
N GLU A 122 -3.82 -6.94 13.69
CA GLU A 122 -4.52 -6.14 14.69
C GLU A 122 -5.26 -5.00 14.02
N TYR A 123 -6.55 -4.83 14.37
CA TYR A 123 -7.32 -3.65 14.05
C TYR A 123 -7.16 -2.63 15.19
N HIS A 124 -6.60 -1.49 14.90
CA HIS A 124 -6.43 -0.43 15.88
C HIS A 124 -7.61 0.55 15.81
N SER A 125 -8.18 0.90 16.95
CA SER A 125 -9.29 1.87 17.05
C SER A 125 -8.97 3.28 16.54
N GLY A 126 -7.71 3.60 16.26
CA GLY A 126 -7.31 4.84 15.60
C GLY A 126 -7.62 4.89 14.09
N TRP A 127 -8.22 3.84 13.52
CA TRP A 127 -8.57 3.78 12.10
C TRP A 127 -10.06 3.94 11.83
N ASP A 128 -10.77 4.62 12.71
CA ASP A 128 -12.21 4.89 12.57
C ASP A 128 -12.57 5.73 11.34
N CYS A 129 -11.56 6.32 10.65
CA CYS A 129 -11.72 7.10 9.41
C CYS A 129 -11.50 6.31 8.13
N CYS A 130 -11.12 5.04 8.21
CA CYS A 130 -10.62 4.27 7.09
C CYS A 130 -11.18 2.86 7.08
N VAL A 131 -11.18 2.24 5.90
CA VAL A 131 -11.46 0.81 5.75
C VAL A 131 -10.20 0.07 5.29
N PRO A 132 -10.04 -1.21 5.72
CA PRO A 132 -8.91 -2.03 5.31
C PRO A 132 -9.03 -2.43 3.84
N GLN A 133 -7.89 -2.51 3.14
CA GLN A 133 -7.84 -3.00 1.77
C GLN A 133 -7.00 -4.27 1.65
N ILE A 134 -5.70 -4.11 1.64
CA ILE A 134 -4.76 -5.21 1.44
C ILE A 134 -3.62 -5.13 2.46
N PHE A 135 -2.93 -6.23 2.64
CA PHE A 135 -1.58 -6.20 3.17
C PHE A 135 -0.57 -6.55 2.09
N TRP A 136 0.60 -5.96 2.23
CA TRP A 136 1.70 -6.05 1.30
C TRP A 136 3.00 -6.20 2.07
N THR A 137 4.10 -6.38 1.37
CA THR A 137 5.40 -6.45 2.04
C THR A 137 6.48 -5.71 1.27
N TYR A 138 7.37 -5.06 2.00
CA TYR A 138 8.70 -4.76 1.51
C TYR A 138 9.52 -6.04 1.50
N VAL A 139 9.92 -6.47 0.33
CA VAL A 139 10.75 -7.66 0.12
C VAL A 139 12.03 -7.27 -0.61
N VAL A 140 13.11 -8.01 -0.41
CA VAL A 140 14.27 -7.92 -1.31
C VAL A 140 14.02 -8.85 -2.48
N PHE A 141 14.32 -8.39 -3.68
CA PHE A 141 14.26 -9.19 -4.90
C PHE A 141 15.49 -8.96 -5.77
N TYR A 142 15.74 -9.87 -6.70
CA TYR A 142 16.87 -9.82 -7.62
C TYR A 142 16.58 -10.60 -8.90
N ASP A 143 17.36 -10.33 -9.94
CA ASP A 143 17.43 -11.17 -11.13
C ASP A 143 18.39 -12.33 -10.86
N PRO A 144 17.95 -13.61 -10.91
CA PRO A 144 18.83 -14.74 -10.66
C PRO A 144 20.02 -14.86 -11.63
N ASP A 145 19.92 -14.29 -12.81
CA ASP A 145 21.01 -14.27 -13.80
C ASP A 145 22.18 -13.37 -13.37
N ALA A 146 21.95 -12.42 -12.46
CA ALA A 146 23.02 -11.61 -11.86
C ALA A 146 23.94 -12.44 -10.95
N PHE A 147 23.48 -13.61 -10.49
CA PHE A 147 24.19 -14.50 -9.56
C PHE A 147 24.31 -15.92 -10.11
N PRO A 148 25.21 -16.18 -11.07
CA PRO A 148 25.34 -17.50 -11.70
C PRO A 148 25.89 -18.59 -10.78
N GLY A 149 26.40 -18.24 -9.61
CA GLY A 149 26.90 -19.14 -8.58
C GLY A 149 25.95 -19.29 -7.40
N GLU A 150 26.44 -18.98 -6.21
CA GLU A 150 25.63 -18.89 -5.00
C GLU A 150 24.66 -17.72 -5.13
N LYS A 151 23.39 -17.93 -4.76
CA LYS A 151 22.36 -16.89 -4.77
C LYS A 151 22.19 -16.29 -3.38
N PRO A 152 21.87 -14.98 -3.29
CA PRO A 152 21.55 -14.37 -2.00
C PRO A 152 20.22 -14.93 -1.46
N ASP A 153 20.17 -15.29 -0.17
CA ASP A 153 18.98 -15.87 0.45
C ASP A 153 18.65 -15.31 1.85
N SER A 154 19.45 -14.35 2.33
CA SER A 154 19.31 -13.73 3.66
C SER A 154 19.45 -12.22 3.65
N MET A 155 18.97 -11.56 4.72
CA MET A 155 19.21 -10.13 4.89
C MET A 155 20.69 -9.83 5.08
N ALA A 156 21.46 -10.73 5.66
CA ALA A 156 22.92 -10.58 5.74
C ALA A 156 23.55 -10.47 4.35
N ASP A 157 23.10 -11.27 3.38
CA ASP A 157 23.58 -11.23 1.99
C ASP A 157 23.23 -9.92 1.28
N PHE A 158 22.08 -9.32 1.59
CA PHE A 158 21.70 -8.01 1.04
C PHE A 158 22.68 -6.91 1.48
N PHE A 159 23.16 -6.94 2.72
CA PHE A 159 24.12 -5.97 3.26
C PHE A 159 25.59 -6.36 3.10
N ASP A 160 25.90 -7.46 2.39
CA ASP A 160 27.27 -7.92 2.11
C ASP A 160 27.62 -7.69 0.64
N THR A 161 28.25 -6.55 0.36
CA THR A 161 28.71 -6.19 -1.00
C THR A 161 30.06 -6.84 -1.37
N GLU A 162 30.76 -7.48 -0.43
CA GLU A 162 31.96 -8.27 -0.71
C GLU A 162 31.58 -9.65 -1.26
N LYS A 163 30.62 -10.34 -0.61
CA LYS A 163 30.11 -11.65 -1.03
C LYS A 163 29.25 -11.54 -2.30
N PHE A 164 28.38 -10.55 -2.35
CA PHE A 164 27.46 -10.29 -3.47
C PHE A 164 27.72 -8.88 -4.01
N PRO A 165 28.74 -8.68 -4.86
CA PRO A 165 29.12 -7.36 -5.35
C PRO A 165 28.07 -6.74 -6.26
N GLY A 166 27.94 -5.41 -6.20
CA GLY A 166 27.03 -4.60 -6.99
C GLY A 166 26.14 -3.72 -6.12
N LYS A 167 25.41 -2.80 -6.75
CA LYS A 167 24.61 -1.80 -6.04
C LYS A 167 23.28 -2.37 -5.52
N ARG A 168 22.73 -1.69 -4.52
CA ARG A 168 21.45 -1.98 -3.87
C ARG A 168 20.44 -0.89 -4.15
N GLY A 169 19.23 -1.26 -4.57
CA GLY A 169 18.10 -0.34 -4.69
C GLY A 169 17.35 -0.24 -3.37
N ILE A 170 17.26 0.96 -2.76
CA ILE A 170 16.47 1.16 -1.54
C ILE A 170 15.58 2.40 -1.66
N HIS A 171 14.49 2.43 -0.89
CA HIS A 171 13.55 3.54 -0.89
C HIS A 171 14.14 4.79 -0.24
N THR A 172 13.64 5.97 -0.62
CA THR A 172 13.96 7.24 0.04
C THR A 172 13.31 7.41 1.42
N TRP A 173 12.47 6.46 1.86
CA TRP A 173 11.92 6.38 3.22
C TRP A 173 12.68 5.35 4.05
N ALA A 174 12.76 5.61 5.35
CA ALA A 174 13.45 4.74 6.30
C ALA A 174 12.69 3.42 6.56
N THR A 175 11.37 3.43 6.39
CA THR A 175 10.50 2.26 6.59
C THR A 175 10.91 1.11 5.68
N GLY A 176 10.99 -0.07 6.24
CA GLY A 176 11.39 -1.28 5.52
C GLY A 176 12.90 -1.52 5.53
N ILE A 177 13.75 -0.50 5.38
CA ILE A 177 15.21 -0.71 5.40
C ILE A 177 15.79 -0.74 6.81
N ILE A 178 15.24 0.06 7.74
CA ILE A 178 15.64 0.05 9.15
C ILE A 178 15.38 -1.32 9.77
N GLU A 179 14.21 -1.88 9.54
CA GLU A 179 13.83 -3.20 10.05
C GLU A 179 14.72 -4.30 9.46
N LYS A 180 15.00 -4.24 8.15
CA LYS A 180 15.89 -5.19 7.46
C LYS A 180 17.32 -5.12 7.99
N ALA A 181 17.81 -3.93 8.28
CA ALA A 181 19.12 -3.74 8.88
C ALA A 181 19.23 -4.44 10.24
N MET A 182 18.15 -4.41 11.06
CA MET A 182 18.13 -5.13 12.33
C MET A 182 18.20 -6.65 12.15
N VAL A 183 17.56 -7.19 11.11
CA VAL A 183 17.67 -8.62 10.79
C VAL A 183 19.09 -8.97 10.37
N ALA A 184 19.72 -8.15 9.52
CA ALA A 184 21.11 -8.33 9.13
C ALA A 184 22.11 -8.19 10.30
N ASP A 185 21.70 -7.50 11.38
CA ASP A 185 22.42 -7.42 12.66
C ASP A 185 22.14 -8.61 13.60
N GLY A 186 21.41 -9.61 13.12
CA GLY A 186 21.12 -10.86 13.84
C GLY A 186 19.88 -10.85 14.74
N VAL A 187 19.04 -9.81 14.66
CA VAL A 187 17.74 -9.80 15.32
C VAL A 187 16.77 -10.70 14.55
N LYS A 188 16.05 -11.58 15.26
CA LYS A 188 15.03 -12.40 14.61
C LYS A 188 13.93 -11.49 14.02
N PRO A 189 13.43 -11.74 12.80
CA PRO A 189 12.42 -10.91 12.16
C PRO A 189 11.22 -10.59 13.08
N THR A 190 10.65 -11.61 13.74
CA THR A 190 9.50 -11.43 14.63
C THR A 190 9.80 -10.62 15.92
N ALA A 191 11.07 -10.39 16.24
CA ALA A 191 11.48 -9.60 17.41
C ALA A 191 11.84 -8.15 17.06
N VAL A 192 11.93 -7.81 15.78
CA VAL A 192 12.39 -6.47 15.35
C VAL A 192 11.53 -5.34 15.90
N PRO A 193 10.18 -5.36 15.83
CA PRO A 193 9.37 -4.28 16.38
C PRO A 193 9.62 -4.07 17.88
N THR A 194 9.68 -5.16 18.64
CA THR A 194 9.96 -5.08 20.09
C THR A 194 11.36 -4.51 20.38
N VAL A 195 12.35 -4.85 19.55
CA VAL A 195 13.73 -4.35 19.71
C VAL A 195 13.79 -2.86 19.39
N LEU A 196 13.16 -2.42 18.30
CA LEU A 196 13.10 -1.01 17.91
C LEU A 196 12.40 -0.17 18.96
N ALA A 197 11.29 -0.65 19.52
CA ALA A 197 10.51 0.07 20.51
C ALA A 197 11.19 0.16 21.89
N ASN A 198 11.97 -0.84 22.28
CA ASN A 198 12.39 -0.97 23.69
C ASN A 198 13.91 -0.95 23.92
N GLN A 199 14.75 -1.06 22.90
CA GLN A 199 16.20 -1.08 23.07
C GLN A 199 16.84 0.26 22.72
N THR A 200 17.41 0.92 23.70
CA THR A 200 18.23 2.13 23.49
C THR A 200 19.36 1.83 22.50
N GLY A 201 19.51 2.66 21.46
CA GLY A 201 20.54 2.50 20.44
C GLY A 201 20.19 1.51 19.34
N ALA A 202 18.98 0.93 19.29
CA ALA A 202 18.56 0.03 18.21
C ALA A 202 18.62 0.74 16.84
N ILE A 203 18.16 1.98 16.76
CA ILE A 203 18.24 2.79 15.55
C ILE A 203 19.68 3.08 15.13
N ASP A 204 20.58 3.33 16.08
CA ASP A 204 22.00 3.54 15.80
C ASP A 204 22.62 2.29 15.15
N ARG A 205 22.33 1.12 15.71
CA ARG A 205 22.77 -0.17 15.13
C ARG A 205 22.23 -0.40 13.72
N ALA A 206 20.98 -0.05 13.46
CA ALA A 206 20.42 -0.15 12.11
C ALA A 206 21.22 0.74 11.12
N PHE A 207 21.54 1.97 11.49
CA PHE A 207 22.36 2.85 10.64
C PHE A 207 23.79 2.32 10.46
N GLU A 208 24.42 1.72 11.49
CA GLU A 208 25.74 1.07 11.37
C GLU A 208 25.73 -0.09 10.36
N VAL A 209 24.64 -0.86 10.30
CA VAL A 209 24.45 -1.89 9.26
C VAL A 209 24.28 -1.27 7.88
N MET A 210 23.48 -0.23 7.77
CA MET A 210 23.25 0.48 6.50
C MET A 210 24.52 1.13 5.96
N ASP A 211 25.42 1.58 6.82
CA ASP A 211 26.72 2.12 6.42
C ASP A 211 27.58 1.11 5.64
N ARG A 212 27.34 -0.20 5.79
CA ARG A 212 28.06 -1.25 5.04
C ARG A 212 27.82 -1.19 3.53
N ILE A 213 26.67 -0.67 3.11
CA ILE A 213 26.28 -0.57 1.70
C ILE A 213 26.21 0.86 1.18
N LYS A 214 26.53 1.86 2.00
CA LYS A 214 26.29 3.27 1.72
C LYS A 214 26.81 3.75 0.38
N ASP A 215 28.01 3.33 0.00
CA ASP A 215 28.66 3.71 -1.26
C ASP A 215 28.07 2.98 -2.49
N ASP A 216 27.26 1.94 -2.26
CA ASP A 216 26.66 1.06 -3.27
C ASP A 216 25.14 1.18 -3.33
N VAL A 217 24.54 2.30 -2.92
CA VAL A 217 23.10 2.51 -2.93
C VAL A 217 22.65 3.34 -4.12
N VAL A 218 21.52 2.93 -4.70
CA VAL A 218 20.69 3.71 -5.61
C VAL A 218 19.33 3.92 -4.96
N PHE A 219 18.96 5.17 -4.75
CA PHE A 219 17.68 5.51 -4.13
C PHE A 219 16.56 5.58 -5.16
N TRP A 220 15.39 5.12 -4.76
CA TRP A 220 14.17 5.23 -5.54
C TRP A 220 13.01 5.78 -4.69
N SER A 221 12.01 6.38 -5.32
CA SER A 221 10.82 6.95 -4.66
C SER A 221 9.50 6.46 -5.25
N ALA A 222 9.47 6.09 -6.52
CA ALA A 222 8.27 5.54 -7.16
C ALA A 222 8.34 4.02 -7.25
N GLY A 223 7.23 3.34 -6.92
CA GLY A 223 7.19 1.88 -6.80
C GLY A 223 7.51 1.07 -8.06
N SER A 224 7.53 1.68 -9.26
CA SER A 224 8.00 1.04 -10.50
C SER A 224 9.53 1.03 -10.64
N GLN A 225 10.22 1.99 -10.02
CA GLN A 225 11.66 2.20 -10.22
C GLN A 225 12.53 0.99 -9.83
N PRO A 226 12.29 0.25 -8.73
CA PRO A 226 13.11 -0.92 -8.39
C PRO A 226 13.22 -1.94 -9.51
N LEU A 227 12.10 -2.19 -10.21
CA LEU A 227 12.05 -3.12 -11.35
C LEU A 227 12.92 -2.61 -12.51
N GLU A 228 12.84 -1.32 -12.83
CA GLU A 228 13.63 -0.69 -13.87
C GLU A 228 15.12 -0.73 -13.54
N LEU A 229 15.50 -0.49 -12.28
CA LEU A 229 16.88 -0.54 -11.81
C LEU A 229 17.49 -1.94 -11.93
N ILE A 230 16.74 -2.99 -11.61
CA ILE A 230 17.18 -4.39 -11.80
C ILE A 230 17.27 -4.72 -13.30
N LYS A 231 16.22 -4.43 -14.09
CA LYS A 231 16.18 -4.69 -15.54
C LYS A 231 17.32 -4.01 -16.31
N SER A 232 17.70 -2.81 -15.89
CA SER A 232 18.82 -2.07 -16.49
C SER A 232 20.20 -2.57 -16.04
N GLY A 233 20.26 -3.41 -15.00
CA GLY A 233 21.51 -3.84 -14.37
C GLY A 233 22.21 -2.74 -13.55
N GLU A 234 21.52 -1.65 -13.24
CA GLU A 234 22.07 -0.58 -12.38
C GLU A 234 22.21 -1.03 -10.94
N VAL A 235 21.31 -1.89 -10.46
CA VAL A 235 21.41 -2.56 -9.16
C VAL A 235 21.28 -4.07 -9.34
N VAL A 236 21.86 -4.85 -8.42
CA VAL A 236 21.78 -6.32 -8.45
C VAL A 236 20.74 -6.89 -7.50
N MET A 237 20.40 -6.16 -6.44
CA MET A 237 19.32 -6.44 -5.52
C MET A 237 18.57 -5.15 -5.20
N ALA A 238 17.28 -5.23 -4.97
CA ALA A 238 16.50 -4.07 -4.56
C ALA A 238 15.44 -4.45 -3.52
N VAL A 239 15.17 -3.54 -2.60
CA VAL A 239 13.93 -3.57 -1.81
C VAL A 239 12.81 -3.11 -2.73
N ALA A 240 11.68 -3.80 -2.71
CA ALA A 240 10.49 -3.43 -3.48
C ALA A 240 9.22 -3.94 -2.81
N TYR A 241 8.07 -3.55 -3.35
CA TYR A 241 6.76 -4.08 -2.99
C TYR A 241 6.55 -5.42 -3.70
N ASN A 242 6.25 -6.50 -2.95
CA ASN A 242 6.12 -7.85 -3.50
C ASN A 242 5.14 -7.96 -4.66
N GLY A 243 4.00 -7.26 -4.56
CA GLY A 243 2.97 -7.32 -5.58
C GLY A 243 3.42 -6.77 -6.94
N ARG A 244 4.27 -5.74 -6.97
CA ARG A 244 4.84 -5.21 -8.21
C ARG A 244 5.84 -6.18 -8.85
N VAL A 245 6.66 -6.83 -8.02
CA VAL A 245 7.58 -7.89 -8.48
C VAL A 245 6.79 -9.09 -9.00
N GLY A 246 5.74 -9.51 -8.25
CA GLY A 246 4.85 -10.58 -8.67
C GLY A 246 4.11 -10.26 -9.98
N ALA A 247 3.61 -9.04 -10.13
CA ALA A 247 2.95 -8.62 -11.37
C ALA A 247 3.91 -8.67 -12.57
N ALA A 248 5.16 -8.26 -12.41
CA ALA A 248 6.17 -8.36 -13.47
C ALA A 248 6.47 -9.82 -13.85
N ASN A 249 6.62 -10.72 -12.86
CA ASN A 249 6.82 -12.13 -13.11
C ASN A 249 5.61 -12.77 -13.83
N LEU A 250 4.40 -12.43 -13.42
CA LEU A 250 3.17 -13.04 -13.92
C LEU A 250 2.70 -12.48 -15.27
N ALA A 251 2.83 -11.16 -15.46
CA ALA A 251 2.27 -10.47 -16.63
C ALA A 251 3.32 -10.12 -17.69
N GLU A 252 4.56 -9.84 -17.29
CA GLU A 252 5.63 -9.41 -18.21
C GLU A 252 6.60 -10.55 -18.55
N GLY A 253 6.48 -11.71 -17.87
CA GLY A 253 7.33 -12.88 -18.11
C GLY A 253 8.73 -12.77 -17.53
N GLU A 254 8.91 -11.91 -16.52
CA GLU A 254 10.15 -11.83 -15.76
C GLU A 254 10.34 -13.08 -14.86
N ASN A 255 11.53 -13.27 -14.35
CA ASN A 255 11.87 -14.40 -13.50
C ASN A 255 12.61 -13.94 -12.24
N PHE A 256 12.12 -12.88 -11.59
CA PHE A 256 12.72 -12.36 -10.37
C PHE A 256 12.53 -13.33 -9.21
N GLU A 257 13.57 -13.47 -8.40
CA GLU A 257 13.57 -14.25 -7.17
C GLU A 257 13.52 -13.33 -5.95
N TYR A 258 13.07 -13.86 -4.81
CA TYR A 258 12.85 -13.10 -3.57
C TYR A 258 13.73 -13.61 -2.45
N ILE A 259 14.17 -12.69 -1.59
CA ILE A 259 14.64 -12.99 -0.25
C ILE A 259 13.49 -12.70 0.72
N TRP A 260 12.77 -13.75 1.14
CA TRP A 260 11.60 -13.61 2.01
C TRP A 260 11.95 -13.39 3.48
N GLU A 261 13.18 -13.76 3.91
CA GLU A 261 13.64 -13.45 5.26
C GLU A 261 13.62 -11.94 5.49
N GLY A 262 13.07 -11.51 6.63
CA GLY A 262 13.01 -10.09 6.97
C GLY A 262 12.14 -9.25 6.04
N GLN A 263 11.21 -9.87 5.30
CA GLN A 263 10.16 -9.11 4.64
C GLN A 263 9.38 -8.31 5.69
N VAL A 264 9.05 -7.07 5.41
CA VAL A 264 8.27 -6.21 6.31
C VAL A 264 6.84 -6.19 5.82
N LEU A 265 5.96 -6.86 6.55
CA LEU A 265 4.52 -6.83 6.30
C LEU A 265 3.94 -5.52 6.77
N ASP A 266 3.19 -4.88 5.92
CA ASP A 266 2.46 -3.66 6.22
C ASP A 266 1.07 -3.71 5.60
N GLN A 267 0.24 -2.76 5.96
CA GLN A 267 -1.18 -2.71 5.64
C GLN A 267 -1.47 -1.50 4.76
N GLU A 268 -2.61 -1.53 4.09
CA GLU A 268 -3.11 -0.43 3.27
C GLU A 268 -4.55 -0.14 3.64
N TYR A 269 -4.86 1.15 3.77
CA TYR A 269 -6.18 1.65 4.13
C TYR A 269 -6.68 2.65 3.11
N LEU A 270 -7.98 2.64 2.91
CA LEU A 270 -8.69 3.66 2.15
C LEU A 270 -9.42 4.55 3.15
N CYS A 271 -9.08 5.84 3.18
CA CYS A 271 -9.63 6.81 4.13
C CYS A 271 -10.52 7.83 3.44
N LEU A 272 -11.58 8.27 4.12
CA LEU A 272 -12.48 9.30 3.65
C LEU A 272 -11.91 10.69 4.01
N THR A 273 -11.63 11.52 3.01
CA THR A 273 -11.09 12.86 3.23
C THR A 273 -12.11 13.77 3.91
N ALA A 274 -11.71 14.50 4.94
CA ALA A 274 -12.59 15.45 5.60
C ALA A 274 -13.02 16.56 4.63
N GLY A 275 -14.33 16.72 4.47
CA GLY A 275 -14.90 17.67 3.50
C GLY A 275 -14.93 17.17 2.05
N ALA A 276 -14.84 15.85 1.82
CA ALA A 276 -14.97 15.21 0.52
C ALA A 276 -16.20 15.71 -0.25
N PRO A 277 -16.04 16.20 -1.49
CA PRO A 277 -17.16 16.78 -2.25
C PRO A 277 -18.24 15.74 -2.62
N ASN A 278 -17.88 14.46 -2.75
CA ASN A 278 -18.78 13.38 -3.12
C ASN A 278 -18.94 12.34 -1.99
N ARG A 279 -18.96 12.81 -0.73
CA ARG A 279 -18.94 12.01 0.50
C ARG A 279 -19.75 10.71 0.46
N ASP A 280 -21.05 10.80 0.12
CA ASP A 280 -21.94 9.65 0.19
C ASP A 280 -21.61 8.59 -0.87
N ALA A 281 -21.24 9.03 -2.08
CA ALA A 281 -20.79 8.13 -3.15
C ALA A 281 -19.42 7.53 -2.85
N ALA A 282 -18.53 8.31 -2.25
CA ALA A 282 -17.22 7.86 -1.80
C ALA A 282 -17.34 6.78 -0.73
N LEU A 283 -18.21 6.99 0.24
CA LEU A 283 -18.48 6.03 1.31
C LEU A 283 -19.05 4.71 0.77
N ASP A 284 -20.00 4.76 -0.17
CA ASP A 284 -20.57 3.58 -0.81
C ASP A 284 -19.50 2.78 -1.59
N PHE A 285 -18.66 3.47 -2.36
CA PHE A 285 -17.53 2.85 -3.06
C PHE A 285 -16.49 2.26 -2.09
N MET A 286 -16.15 2.98 -1.03
CA MET A 286 -15.22 2.53 0.00
C MET A 286 -15.71 1.22 0.66
N MET A 287 -17.01 1.11 0.97
CA MET A 287 -17.59 -0.11 1.52
C MET A 287 -17.55 -1.27 0.51
N HIS A 288 -17.79 -1.01 -0.79
CA HIS A 288 -17.62 -2.00 -1.85
C HIS A 288 -16.16 -2.49 -1.93
N ALA A 289 -15.19 -1.58 -1.95
CA ALA A 289 -13.76 -1.92 -2.01
C ALA A 289 -13.27 -2.71 -0.79
N SER A 290 -13.94 -2.58 0.37
CA SER A 290 -13.59 -3.30 1.59
C SER A 290 -14.22 -4.70 1.70
N THR A 291 -14.99 -5.15 0.70
CA THR A 291 -15.58 -6.49 0.72
C THR A 291 -14.53 -7.58 0.53
N PRO A 292 -14.71 -8.78 1.13
CA PRO A 292 -13.79 -9.90 0.92
C PRO A 292 -13.61 -10.27 -0.56
N GLU A 293 -14.71 -10.19 -1.34
CA GLU A 293 -14.72 -10.48 -2.77
C GLU A 293 -13.88 -9.48 -3.57
N ALA A 294 -14.02 -8.19 -3.29
CA ALA A 294 -13.25 -7.14 -3.98
C ALA A 294 -11.75 -7.26 -3.68
N GLN A 295 -11.40 -7.48 -2.41
CA GLN A 295 -10.02 -7.68 -2.01
C GLN A 295 -9.40 -8.96 -2.60
N ALA A 296 -10.15 -10.07 -2.63
CA ALA A 296 -9.73 -11.30 -3.30
C ALA A 296 -9.58 -11.09 -4.81
N GLU A 297 -10.47 -10.31 -5.44
CA GLU A 297 -10.38 -9.97 -6.86
C GLU A 297 -9.12 -9.16 -7.17
N GLN A 298 -8.72 -8.22 -6.28
CA GLN A 298 -7.51 -7.44 -6.46
C GLN A 298 -6.24 -8.33 -6.50
N ALA A 299 -6.20 -9.39 -5.68
CA ALA A 299 -5.07 -10.33 -5.66
C ALA A 299 -4.80 -11.00 -7.01
N LYS A 300 -5.79 -11.06 -7.92
CA LYS A 300 -5.58 -11.55 -9.30
C LYS A 300 -4.60 -10.69 -10.10
N TYR A 301 -4.62 -9.38 -9.88
CA TYR A 301 -3.91 -8.41 -10.70
C TYR A 301 -2.62 -7.92 -10.05
N ILE A 302 -2.54 -8.03 -8.72
CA ILE A 302 -1.36 -7.70 -7.94
C ILE A 302 -1.30 -8.61 -6.72
N THR A 303 -0.16 -9.28 -6.48
CA THR A 303 -0.04 -10.36 -5.48
C THR A 303 0.06 -9.83 -4.04
N TYR A 304 -0.91 -9.01 -3.66
CA TYR A 304 -1.15 -8.53 -2.30
C TYR A 304 -2.22 -9.40 -1.62
N GLY A 305 -2.12 -9.54 -0.31
CA GLY A 305 -3.09 -10.31 0.45
C GLY A 305 -4.32 -9.48 0.82
N PRO A 306 -5.54 -10.07 0.80
CA PRO A 306 -6.69 -9.41 1.39
C PRO A 306 -6.47 -9.17 2.89
N MET A 307 -6.84 -8.00 3.40
CA MET A 307 -6.88 -7.76 4.85
C MET A 307 -8.07 -8.47 5.51
N ARG A 308 -9.15 -8.68 4.79
CA ARG A 308 -10.27 -9.52 5.24
C ARG A 308 -9.85 -10.99 5.20
N ALA A 309 -9.82 -11.67 6.37
CA ALA A 309 -9.46 -13.09 6.45
C ALA A 309 -10.39 -13.96 5.58
N SER A 310 -11.65 -13.59 5.50
CA SER A 310 -12.66 -14.26 4.67
C SER A 310 -12.40 -14.15 3.15
N GLY A 311 -11.54 -13.23 2.71
CA GLY A 311 -11.07 -13.16 1.32
C GLY A 311 -10.06 -14.25 0.94
N ILE A 312 -9.34 -14.80 1.92
CA ILE A 312 -8.30 -15.82 1.68
C ILE A 312 -8.89 -17.14 1.13
N PRO A 313 -9.96 -17.71 1.72
CA PRO A 313 -10.61 -18.90 1.15
C PRO A 313 -11.15 -18.70 -0.26
N ILE A 314 -11.55 -17.47 -0.64
CA ILE A 314 -11.99 -17.18 -2.02
C ILE A 314 -10.85 -17.45 -2.99
N ILE A 315 -9.64 -16.98 -2.67
CA ILE A 315 -8.45 -17.23 -3.49
C ILE A 315 -8.11 -18.74 -3.49
N GLN A 316 -7.94 -19.33 -2.30
CA GLN A 316 -7.45 -20.71 -2.15
C GLN A 316 -8.37 -21.76 -2.78
N ASN A 317 -9.70 -21.57 -2.71
CA ASN A 317 -10.67 -22.50 -3.28
C ASN A 317 -10.82 -22.39 -4.80
N ASN A 318 -10.27 -21.31 -5.40
CA ASN A 318 -10.38 -21.04 -6.83
C ASN A 318 -9.01 -20.99 -7.54
N GLU A 319 -7.94 -21.42 -6.88
CA GLU A 319 -6.62 -21.51 -7.52
C GLU A 319 -6.63 -22.47 -8.74
N PRO A 320 -5.94 -22.14 -9.83
CA PRO A 320 -5.07 -20.98 -10.05
C PRO A 320 -5.86 -19.67 -10.25
N TRP A 321 -5.65 -18.70 -9.34
CA TRP A 321 -6.49 -17.50 -9.19
C TRP A 321 -6.10 -16.34 -10.14
N GLY A 322 -4.87 -16.31 -10.63
CA GLY A 322 -4.38 -15.22 -11.50
C GLY A 322 -5.03 -15.18 -12.88
N PRO A 323 -4.88 -14.07 -13.62
CA PRO A 323 -5.40 -13.92 -14.97
C PRO A 323 -4.90 -15.03 -15.89
N GLY A 324 -5.83 -15.63 -16.65
CA GLY A 324 -5.48 -16.75 -17.53
C GLY A 324 -5.19 -18.08 -16.81
N GLY A 325 -5.49 -18.19 -15.53
CA GLY A 325 -5.27 -19.39 -14.74
C GLY A 325 -3.82 -19.57 -14.30
N VAL A 326 -3.15 -18.48 -13.91
CA VAL A 326 -1.79 -18.51 -13.39
C VAL A 326 -1.82 -18.65 -11.87
N ASP A 327 -0.94 -19.49 -11.31
CA ASP A 327 -0.77 -19.65 -9.88
C ASP A 327 -0.05 -18.43 -9.28
N ILE A 328 -0.73 -17.70 -8.38
CA ILE A 328 -0.19 -16.52 -7.70
C ILE A 328 0.52 -16.85 -6.40
N MET A 329 0.35 -18.05 -5.85
CA MET A 329 0.88 -18.43 -4.53
C MET A 329 2.41 -18.30 -4.40
N PRO A 330 3.24 -18.52 -5.44
CA PRO A 330 4.68 -18.27 -5.36
C PRO A 330 5.04 -16.81 -5.02
N HIS A 331 4.14 -15.86 -5.26
CA HIS A 331 4.37 -14.43 -5.07
C HIS A 331 3.62 -13.83 -3.87
N MET A 332 2.77 -14.63 -3.20
CA MET A 332 2.00 -14.17 -2.05
C MET A 332 2.86 -14.11 -0.78
N PRO A 333 2.84 -13.01 0.00
CA PRO A 333 3.74 -12.82 1.14
C PRO A 333 3.33 -13.60 2.39
N ASN A 334 2.11 -14.07 2.46
CA ASN A 334 1.42 -14.57 3.66
C ASN A 334 1.32 -16.09 3.76
N THR A 335 2.18 -16.84 3.05
CA THR A 335 2.23 -18.28 3.30
C THR A 335 2.75 -18.57 4.72
N PRO A 336 2.33 -19.70 5.36
CA PRO A 336 2.72 -19.99 6.74
C PRO A 336 4.23 -19.99 6.99
N ASP A 337 5.03 -20.37 5.99
CA ASP A 337 6.49 -20.38 6.14
C ASP A 337 7.09 -18.98 5.99
N ARG A 338 6.53 -18.13 5.11
CA ARG A 338 6.96 -16.74 4.95
C ARG A 338 6.61 -15.91 6.18
N LEU A 339 5.44 -16.12 6.78
CA LEU A 339 5.04 -15.41 8.01
C LEU A 339 6.00 -15.65 9.18
N LYS A 340 6.62 -16.84 9.28
CA LYS A 340 7.61 -17.16 10.33
C LYS A 340 8.89 -16.31 10.26
N VAL A 341 9.21 -15.80 9.08
CA VAL A 341 10.40 -14.99 8.80
C VAL A 341 10.07 -13.53 8.46
N SER A 342 8.84 -13.14 8.72
CA SER A 342 8.35 -11.78 8.50
C SER A 342 8.54 -10.88 9.72
N ILE A 343 8.65 -9.59 9.46
CA ILE A 343 8.49 -8.52 10.42
C ILE A 343 7.09 -7.96 10.20
N VAL A 344 6.27 -7.90 11.22
CA VAL A 344 5.00 -7.14 11.15
C VAL A 344 5.33 -5.70 11.53
N SER A 345 5.01 -4.76 10.65
CA SER A 345 5.22 -3.33 10.90
C SER A 345 4.43 -2.89 12.14
N ASP A 346 5.01 -1.99 12.94
CA ASP A 346 4.32 -1.38 14.08
C ASP A 346 3.89 0.05 13.68
N PRO A 347 2.64 0.25 13.26
CA PRO A 347 2.19 1.53 12.74
C PRO A 347 2.15 2.63 13.81
N GLN A 348 1.86 2.27 15.07
CA GLN A 348 1.88 3.24 16.16
C GLN A 348 3.30 3.74 16.41
N TRP A 349 4.28 2.83 16.43
CA TRP A 349 5.68 3.21 16.58
C TRP A 349 6.15 4.13 15.44
N TRP A 350 5.76 3.82 14.19
CA TRP A 350 6.08 4.67 13.04
C TRP A 350 5.34 6.01 13.08
N SER A 351 4.10 6.08 13.57
CA SER A 351 3.40 7.34 13.81
C SER A 351 4.13 8.21 14.85
N ASP A 352 4.60 7.59 15.94
CA ASP A 352 5.25 8.31 17.05
C ASP A 352 6.68 8.78 16.71
N TYR A 353 7.47 7.97 15.99
CA TYR A 353 8.91 8.17 15.79
C TYR A 353 9.33 8.35 14.34
N GLY A 354 8.46 8.07 13.40
CA GLY A 354 8.80 8.03 11.96
C GLY A 354 9.33 9.37 11.43
N ALA A 355 8.82 10.50 11.91
CA ALA A 355 9.28 11.82 11.49
C ALA A 355 10.76 12.05 11.84
N GLU A 356 11.17 11.75 13.08
CA GLU A 356 12.57 11.88 13.54
C GLU A 356 13.49 10.92 12.78
N ILE A 357 13.04 9.66 12.60
CA ILE A 357 13.83 8.63 11.90
C ILE A 357 14.02 9.00 10.43
N ASN A 358 12.98 9.50 9.76
CA ASN A 358 13.07 9.93 8.36
C ASN A 358 13.97 11.17 8.19
N GLU A 359 13.97 12.11 9.14
CA GLU A 359 14.91 13.24 9.13
C GLU A 359 16.36 12.73 9.21
N ARG A 360 16.63 11.81 10.14
CA ARG A 360 17.94 11.18 10.28
C ARG A 360 18.34 10.38 9.04
N TYR A 361 17.40 9.66 8.44
CA TYR A 361 17.61 8.91 7.20
C TYR A 361 17.91 9.84 6.02
N ALA A 362 17.20 10.97 5.89
CA ALA A 362 17.48 11.98 4.88
C ALA A 362 18.90 12.56 5.04
N ALA A 363 19.35 12.80 6.28
CA ALA A 363 20.71 13.21 6.54
C ALA A 363 21.75 12.14 6.18
N TRP A 364 21.42 10.85 6.41
CA TRP A 364 22.25 9.72 6.01
C TRP A 364 22.38 9.61 4.50
N MET A 365 21.28 9.77 3.74
CA MET A 365 21.29 9.75 2.27
C MET A 365 22.12 10.89 1.66
N ALA A 366 22.19 12.04 2.34
CA ALA A 366 22.87 13.24 1.82
C ALA A 366 24.40 13.21 2.02
N ASN A 367 24.92 12.36 2.88
CA ASN A 367 26.35 12.25 3.21
C ASN A 367 27.01 11.08 2.50
#